data_3565e6e718c2e488ec0c824e810df5bc
#
_entry.id   3565e6e718c2e488ec0c824e810df5bc
#
_cell.length_a   1.000
_cell.length_b   1.000
_cell.length_c   1.000
_cell.angle_alpha   90.00
_cell.angle_beta   90.00
_cell.angle_gamma   90.00
#
_symmetry.space_group_name_H-M   'P 1'
#
loop_
_entity.id
_entity.type
_entity.pdbx_description
1 polymer ?
#
loop_
_entity_poly.entity_id
_entity_poly.type
_entity_poly.pdbx_seq_one_letter_code
_entity_poly.pdbx_strand_id
1 'polypeptide(L)'
;DLVDKFIVSAKNMYDSRKIAKYQLPVNFADGEANVYIYAGYTEKYYLGVIILGIVISILSGAYVIYRCVNNIIKDYKVNIGKAHEQERKARDEKDQLMRNMAHDLRTPLTGLMTYIDILKLQNKSNESINKNLDILTSKVNELRDLSNLLLDFSIASSDENIHLDEPSFVEYAIGDYLSEMHTIISQNGFCVNIDGIYWEKVKVAVNGSLLSRIFSNLTNNICKYADIDEQVVMETVYSKNIFEICISNTVCKEKSLLESTGLGLKNVELLMRRMHGRAIYETKENSFYVKLRFPNTN
;
A
#
# COMPACT_ATOMS: atom_id res chain seq x y z
N ASP A 1 55.08 43.83 68.97
CA ASP A 1 53.63 43.73 69.19
C ASP A 1 52.84 43.83 67.89
N LEU A 2 53.14 44.77 66.95
CA LEU A 2 52.47 44.82 65.61
C LEU A 2 52.94 43.73 64.66
N VAL A 3 54.25 43.41 64.68
CA VAL A 3 54.83 42.37 63.88
C VAL A 3 54.34 41.00 64.32
N ASP A 4 54.24 40.74 65.60
CA ASP A 4 53.69 39.48 66.16
C ASP A 4 52.25 39.26 65.77
N LYS A 5 51.39 40.31 65.84
CA LYS A 5 50.01 40.25 65.38
C LYS A 5 49.87 39.98 63.89
N PHE A 6 50.78 40.57 63.08
CA PHE A 6 50.81 40.33 61.64
C PHE A 6 51.22 38.90 61.32
N ILE A 7 52.24 38.34 62.01
CA ILE A 7 52.72 36.99 61.83
C ILE A 7 51.64 35.98 62.22
N VAL A 8 50.94 36.20 63.35
CA VAL A 8 49.84 35.34 63.78
C VAL A 8 48.66 35.39 62.80
N SER A 9 48.33 36.57 62.29
CA SER A 9 47.29 36.74 61.30
C SER A 9 47.68 36.05 59.96
N ALA A 10 48.87 36.16 59.51
CA ALA A 10 49.38 35.54 58.31
C ALA A 10 49.47 34.00 58.45
N LYS A 11 49.84 33.48 59.64
CA LYS A 11 49.88 32.05 59.94
C LYS A 11 48.47 31.44 59.93
N ASN A 12 47.50 32.11 60.51
CA ASN A 12 46.09 31.65 60.49
C ASN A 12 45.51 31.61 59.08
N MET A 13 45.87 32.62 58.24
CA MET A 13 45.49 32.65 56.85
C MET A 13 46.15 31.56 56.00
N TYR A 14 47.43 31.21 56.30
CA TYR A 14 48.14 30.11 55.71
C TYR A 14 47.47 28.75 55.98
N ASP A 15 47.18 28.46 57.25
CA ASP A 15 46.58 27.19 57.68
C ASP A 15 45.15 27.02 57.10
N SER A 16 44.42 28.09 56.90
CA SER A 16 43.08 28.01 56.34
C SER A 16 42.98 27.98 54.82
N ARG A 17 44.02 28.42 54.09
CA ARG A 17 43.97 28.63 52.64
C ARG A 17 45.08 27.95 51.82
N LYS A 18 45.92 27.08 52.40
CA LYS A 18 47.10 26.50 51.72
C LYS A 18 47.92 27.56 50.96
N ILE A 19 48.45 28.51 51.64
CA ILE A 19 49.25 29.62 51.08
C ILE A 19 50.68 29.17 50.96
N ALA A 20 51.32 29.27 49.77
CA ALA A 20 52.75 29.01 49.64
C ALA A 20 53.57 30.05 50.38
N LYS A 21 54.56 29.58 51.16
CA LYS A 21 55.41 30.46 51.96
C LYS A 21 56.79 30.47 51.30
N TYR A 22 57.22 31.67 50.92
CA TYR A 22 58.62 31.92 50.46
C TYR A 22 59.33 32.67 51.54
N GLN A 23 60.51 32.19 51.93
CA GLN A 23 61.39 32.80 52.88
C GLN A 23 62.62 33.35 52.16
N LEU A 24 62.81 34.61 52.23
CA LEU A 24 63.95 35.31 51.67
C LEU A 24 64.84 35.90 52.78
N PRO A 25 66.08 35.46 53.00
CA PRO A 25 67.00 36.14 53.92
C PRO A 25 67.36 37.50 53.34
N VAL A 26 67.14 38.54 54.12
CA VAL A 26 67.56 39.91 53.74
C VAL A 26 68.44 40.51 54.83
N ASN A 27 69.63 40.98 54.41
CA ASN A 27 70.56 41.65 55.32
C ASN A 27 70.19 43.12 55.41
N PHE A 28 69.77 43.54 56.57
CA PHE A 28 69.54 44.93 56.88
C PHE A 28 70.81 45.55 57.60
N ALA A 29 70.91 46.86 57.65
CA ALA A 29 72.03 47.56 58.29
C ALA A 29 72.16 47.19 59.78
N ASP A 30 71.08 46.75 60.41
CA ASP A 30 70.99 46.46 61.86
C ASP A 30 71.06 44.92 62.14
N GLY A 31 71.25 44.06 61.11
CA GLY A 31 71.28 42.61 61.23
C GLY A 31 70.57 41.86 60.16
N GLU A 32 70.59 40.50 60.22
CA GLU A 32 69.89 39.61 59.29
C GLU A 32 68.47 39.40 59.74
N ALA A 33 67.50 39.53 58.81
CA ALA A 33 66.09 39.19 59.03
C ALA A 33 65.51 38.42 57.85
N ASN A 34 64.54 37.55 58.14
CA ASN A 34 63.82 36.75 57.10
C ASN A 34 62.53 37.47 56.72
N VAL A 35 62.43 37.78 55.44
CA VAL A 35 61.19 38.26 54.86
C VAL A 35 60.28 37.08 54.38
N TYR A 36 59.09 36.99 54.84
CA TYR A 36 58.16 35.94 54.44
C TYR A 36 57.17 36.51 53.46
N ILE A 37 57.12 35.90 52.29
CA ILE A 37 56.14 36.22 51.26
C ILE A 37 55.10 35.10 51.23
N TYR A 38 53.84 35.47 51.41
CA TYR A 38 52.73 34.53 51.36
C TYR A 38 51.95 34.71 50.06
N ALA A 39 51.92 33.67 49.21
CA ALA A 39 51.11 33.66 48.02
C ALA A 39 49.89 32.74 48.24
N GLY A 40 48.72 33.34 48.29
CA GLY A 40 47.47 32.57 48.45
C GLY A 40 47.04 31.95 47.12
N TYR A 41 47.06 30.63 47.05
CA TYR A 41 46.56 29.90 45.90
C TYR A 41 45.13 29.38 46.21
N THR A 42 44.15 29.87 45.50
CA THR A 42 42.74 29.42 45.64
C THR A 42 42.41 28.31 44.63
N GLU A 43 43.13 27.16 44.68
CA GLU A 43 42.96 26.05 43.75
C GLU A 43 41.49 25.61 43.54
N LYS A 44 40.69 25.69 44.61
CA LYS A 44 39.27 25.31 44.54
C LYS A 44 38.43 26.16 43.56
N TYR A 45 38.75 27.45 43.42
CA TYR A 45 38.05 28.31 42.47
C TYR A 45 38.44 28.06 41.03
N TYR A 46 39.71 27.80 40.77
CA TYR A 46 40.18 27.47 39.43
C TYR A 46 39.64 26.11 38.94
N LEU A 47 39.58 25.10 39.82
CA LEU A 47 39.03 23.81 39.49
C LEU A 47 37.54 23.94 39.14
N GLY A 48 36.75 24.72 39.92
CA GLY A 48 35.33 25.00 39.66
C GLY A 48 35.12 25.68 38.29
N VAL A 49 35.94 26.68 37.96
CA VAL A 49 35.84 27.39 36.67
C VAL A 49 36.18 26.45 35.49
N ILE A 50 37.19 25.58 35.63
CA ILE A 50 37.57 24.59 34.60
C ILE A 50 36.41 23.58 34.38
N ILE A 51 35.84 23.01 35.46
CA ILE A 51 34.72 22.08 35.37
C ILE A 51 33.51 22.77 34.71
N LEU A 52 33.18 23.98 35.08
CA LEU A 52 32.09 24.74 34.49
C LEU A 52 32.32 24.95 32.96
N GLY A 53 33.56 25.31 32.59
CA GLY A 53 33.96 25.47 31.17
C GLY A 53 33.77 24.18 30.38
N ILE A 54 34.18 23.03 30.92
CA ILE A 54 34.02 21.72 30.31
C ILE A 54 32.53 21.39 30.14
N VAL A 55 31.74 21.60 31.17
CA VAL A 55 30.26 21.33 31.12
C VAL A 55 29.59 22.21 30.06
N ILE A 56 29.89 23.50 30.00
CA ILE A 56 29.38 24.40 28.96
C ILE A 56 29.81 23.94 27.55
N SER A 57 31.05 23.51 27.38
CA SER A 57 31.56 22.99 26.10
C SER A 57 30.84 21.75 25.68
N ILE A 58 30.60 20.79 26.57
CA ILE A 58 29.84 19.55 26.31
C ILE A 58 28.38 19.89 25.94
N LEU A 59 27.74 20.75 26.70
CA LEU A 59 26.33 21.14 26.43
C LEU A 59 26.19 21.88 25.09
N SER A 60 27.13 22.78 24.76
CA SER A 60 27.13 23.47 23.48
C SER A 60 27.35 22.51 22.31
N GLY A 61 28.27 21.55 22.44
CA GLY A 61 28.51 20.50 21.47
C GLY A 61 27.29 19.62 21.26
N ALA A 62 26.66 19.17 22.35
CA ALA A 62 25.43 18.38 22.31
C ALA A 62 24.29 19.15 21.63
N TYR A 63 24.14 20.45 21.92
CA TYR A 63 23.15 21.30 21.27
C TYR A 63 23.37 21.42 19.75
N VAL A 64 24.62 21.61 19.32
CA VAL A 64 24.94 21.68 17.88
C VAL A 64 24.62 20.36 17.19
N ILE A 65 25.02 19.23 17.79
CA ILE A 65 24.73 17.90 17.25
C ILE A 65 23.22 17.69 17.16
N TYR A 66 22.46 17.99 18.23
CA TYR A 66 21.01 17.88 18.24
C TYR A 66 20.37 18.71 17.12
N ARG A 67 20.83 19.92 16.91
CA ARG A 67 20.32 20.81 15.86
C ARG A 67 20.65 20.30 14.45
N CYS A 68 21.87 19.79 14.24
CA CYS A 68 22.26 19.15 12.98
C CYS A 68 21.41 17.91 12.66
N VAL A 69 21.23 17.03 13.64
CA VAL A 69 20.42 15.81 13.48
C VAL A 69 18.97 16.15 13.15
N ASN A 70 18.40 17.11 13.87
CA ASN A 70 17.01 17.54 13.58
C ASN A 70 16.85 18.15 12.18
N ASN A 71 17.81 18.94 11.73
CA ASN A 71 17.78 19.48 10.36
C ASN A 71 17.87 18.36 9.32
N ILE A 72 18.77 17.40 9.49
CA ILE A 72 18.92 16.24 8.60
C ILE A 72 17.62 15.42 8.56
N ILE A 73 17.01 15.15 9.73
CA ILE A 73 15.74 14.42 9.80
C ILE A 73 14.62 15.19 9.07
N LYS A 74 14.57 16.51 9.23
CA LYS A 74 13.58 17.35 8.57
C LYS A 74 13.76 17.32 7.05
N ASP A 75 14.97 17.49 6.56
CA ASP A 75 15.27 17.44 5.12
C ASP A 75 15.00 16.05 4.53
N TYR A 76 15.33 15.00 5.27
CA TYR A 76 15.03 13.63 4.87
C TYR A 76 13.52 13.38 4.75
N LYS A 77 12.72 13.82 5.73
CA LYS A 77 11.24 13.72 5.69
C LYS A 77 10.65 14.49 4.50
N VAL A 78 11.16 15.68 4.21
CA VAL A 78 10.70 16.49 3.08
C VAL A 78 11.05 15.81 1.76
N ASN A 79 12.25 15.25 1.63
CA ASN A 79 12.68 14.57 0.41
C ASN A 79 11.91 13.27 0.15
N ILE A 80 11.67 12.48 1.21
CA ILE A 80 10.80 11.29 1.11
C ILE A 80 9.37 11.71 0.71
N GLY A 81 8.82 12.74 1.34
CA GLY A 81 7.48 13.23 0.98
C GLY A 81 7.39 13.65 -0.49
N LYS A 82 8.39 14.35 -1.02
CA LYS A 82 8.46 14.72 -2.44
C LYS A 82 8.59 13.51 -3.37
N ALA A 83 9.42 12.53 -3.00
CA ALA A 83 9.58 11.31 -3.78
C ALA A 83 8.28 10.51 -3.86
N HIS A 84 7.57 10.33 -2.74
CA HIS A 84 6.26 9.68 -2.71
C HIS A 84 5.20 10.43 -3.51
N GLU A 85 5.20 11.76 -3.45
CA GLU A 85 4.26 12.55 -4.23
C GLU A 85 4.54 12.47 -5.75
N GLN A 86 5.81 12.45 -6.14
CA GLN A 86 6.19 12.24 -7.54
C GLN A 86 5.81 10.85 -8.04
N GLU A 87 6.06 9.82 -7.23
CA GLU A 87 5.67 8.45 -7.55
C GLU A 87 4.14 8.34 -7.70
N ARG A 88 3.38 8.95 -6.79
CA ARG A 88 1.91 8.98 -6.88
C ARG A 88 1.43 9.69 -8.14
N LYS A 89 1.97 10.86 -8.46
CA LYS A 89 1.61 11.59 -9.70
C LYS A 89 1.91 10.76 -10.95
N ALA A 90 3.10 10.14 -11.02
CA ALA A 90 3.44 9.29 -12.15
C ALA A 90 2.52 8.07 -12.29
N ARG A 91 2.06 7.51 -11.17
CA ARG A 91 1.09 6.42 -11.14
C ARG A 91 -0.28 6.90 -11.63
N ASP A 92 -0.77 8.02 -11.12
CA ASP A 92 -2.06 8.61 -11.51
C ASP A 92 -2.09 8.97 -13.00
N GLU A 93 -1.01 9.56 -13.52
CA GLU A 93 -0.86 9.87 -14.95
C GLU A 93 -0.88 8.59 -15.81
N LYS A 94 -0.16 7.55 -15.39
CA LYS A 94 -0.16 6.23 -16.05
C LYS A 94 -1.55 5.63 -16.09
N ASP A 95 -2.28 5.67 -14.97
CA ASP A 95 -3.62 5.09 -14.85
C ASP A 95 -4.64 5.88 -15.68
N GLN A 96 -4.50 7.21 -15.72
CA GLN A 96 -5.33 8.05 -16.58
C GLN A 96 -5.04 7.79 -18.07
N LEU A 97 -3.78 7.62 -18.45
CA LEU A 97 -3.40 7.26 -19.81
C LEU A 97 -4.02 5.91 -20.22
N MET A 98 -3.96 4.91 -19.34
CA MET A 98 -4.56 3.60 -19.60
C MET A 98 -6.08 3.69 -19.77
N ARG A 99 -6.78 4.46 -18.92
CA ARG A 99 -8.23 4.70 -19.06
C ARG A 99 -8.58 5.32 -20.40
N ASN A 100 -7.84 6.36 -20.80
CA ASN A 100 -8.05 7.05 -22.06
C ASN A 100 -7.80 6.12 -23.26
N MET A 101 -6.69 5.38 -23.25
CA MET A 101 -6.38 4.40 -24.30
C MET A 101 -7.44 3.31 -24.42
N ALA A 102 -7.94 2.77 -23.31
CA ALA A 102 -9.00 1.77 -23.33
C ALA A 102 -10.31 2.31 -23.92
N HIS A 103 -10.66 3.55 -23.58
CA HIS A 103 -11.83 4.24 -24.15
C HIS A 103 -11.65 4.48 -25.66
N ASP A 104 -10.48 4.98 -26.06
CA ASP A 104 -10.18 5.33 -27.45
C ASP A 104 -10.06 4.08 -28.36
N LEU A 105 -9.70 2.93 -27.78
CA LEU A 105 -9.74 1.64 -28.49
C LEU A 105 -11.16 1.09 -28.63
N ARG A 106 -12.04 1.28 -27.64
CA ARG A 106 -13.41 0.76 -27.68
C ARG A 106 -14.22 1.32 -28.85
N THR A 107 -14.08 2.60 -29.13
CA THR A 107 -14.82 3.30 -30.20
C THR A 107 -14.55 2.70 -31.58
N PRO A 108 -13.30 2.59 -32.09
CA PRO A 108 -13.04 1.98 -33.39
C PRO A 108 -13.39 0.48 -33.43
N LEU A 109 -13.24 -0.25 -32.31
CA LEU A 109 -13.63 -1.65 -32.24
C LEU A 109 -15.14 -1.83 -32.41
N THR A 110 -15.96 -0.98 -31.81
CA THR A 110 -17.41 -0.99 -31.99
C THR A 110 -17.76 -0.70 -33.45
N GLY A 111 -17.07 0.25 -34.09
CA GLY A 111 -17.23 0.52 -35.52
C GLY A 111 -16.89 -0.69 -36.40
N LEU A 112 -15.76 -1.34 -36.12
CA LEU A 112 -15.36 -2.55 -36.85
C LEU A 112 -16.39 -3.68 -36.71
N MET A 113 -16.93 -3.93 -35.51
CA MET A 113 -17.99 -4.92 -35.30
C MET A 113 -19.22 -4.60 -36.15
N THR A 114 -19.66 -3.35 -36.18
CA THR A 114 -20.80 -2.92 -36.99
C THR A 114 -20.57 -3.18 -38.47
N TYR A 115 -19.36 -2.88 -39.00
CA TYR A 115 -19.04 -3.17 -40.40
C TYR A 115 -18.99 -4.68 -40.70
N ILE A 116 -18.47 -5.49 -39.79
CA ILE A 116 -18.47 -6.95 -39.92
C ILE A 116 -19.91 -7.48 -39.98
N ASP A 117 -20.80 -6.99 -39.14
CA ASP A 117 -22.21 -7.38 -39.12
C ASP A 117 -22.92 -7.01 -40.43
N ILE A 118 -22.66 -5.82 -40.97
CA ILE A 118 -23.17 -5.40 -42.29
C ILE A 118 -22.68 -6.32 -43.38
N LEU A 119 -21.38 -6.67 -43.39
CA LEU A 119 -20.79 -7.59 -44.39
C LEU A 119 -21.37 -9.00 -44.29
N LYS A 120 -21.64 -9.51 -43.09
CA LYS A 120 -22.34 -10.77 -42.85
C LYS A 120 -23.74 -10.77 -43.47
N LEU A 121 -24.48 -9.67 -43.24
CA LEU A 121 -25.82 -9.51 -43.79
C LEU A 121 -25.82 -9.47 -45.31
N GLN A 122 -24.84 -8.83 -45.94
CA GLN A 122 -24.72 -8.71 -47.40
C GLN A 122 -24.23 -9.98 -48.10
N ASN A 123 -23.45 -10.82 -47.43
CA ASN A 123 -22.79 -11.99 -48.01
C ASN A 123 -23.30 -13.33 -47.48
N LYS A 124 -24.56 -13.43 -47.08
CA LYS A 124 -25.16 -14.65 -46.51
C LYS A 124 -24.96 -15.94 -47.31
N SER A 125 -24.79 -15.84 -48.63
CA SER A 125 -24.66 -16.97 -49.51
C SER A 125 -23.22 -17.44 -49.73
N ASN A 126 -22.19 -16.75 -49.27
CA ASN A 126 -20.80 -17.07 -49.51
C ASN A 126 -20.12 -17.63 -48.25
N GLU A 127 -20.04 -18.92 -48.13
CA GLU A 127 -19.54 -19.65 -46.96
C GLU A 127 -18.07 -19.29 -46.64
N SER A 128 -17.22 -19.08 -47.62
CA SER A 128 -15.82 -18.69 -47.43
C SER A 128 -15.70 -17.28 -46.83
N ILE A 129 -16.52 -16.33 -47.30
CA ILE A 129 -16.54 -14.97 -46.75
C ILE A 129 -17.08 -14.97 -45.31
N ASN A 130 -18.13 -15.74 -45.06
CA ASN A 130 -18.71 -15.84 -43.69
C ASN A 130 -17.71 -16.41 -42.71
N LYS A 131 -16.95 -17.45 -43.09
CA LYS A 131 -15.88 -18.00 -42.25
C LYS A 131 -14.79 -16.96 -41.89
N ASN A 132 -14.38 -16.15 -42.85
CA ASN A 132 -13.41 -15.10 -42.63
C ASN A 132 -13.99 -13.97 -41.71
N LEU A 133 -15.27 -13.63 -41.90
CA LEU A 133 -15.98 -12.69 -41.05
C LEU A 133 -16.13 -13.19 -39.61
N ASP A 134 -16.31 -14.50 -39.42
CA ASP A 134 -16.33 -15.11 -38.08
C ASP A 134 -14.97 -15.02 -37.37
N ILE A 135 -13.88 -15.26 -38.12
CA ILE A 135 -12.51 -15.09 -37.60
C ILE A 135 -12.27 -13.62 -37.22
N LEU A 136 -12.67 -12.68 -38.08
CA LEU A 136 -12.54 -11.24 -37.79
C LEU A 136 -13.36 -10.84 -36.55
N THR A 137 -14.59 -11.33 -36.44
CA THR A 137 -15.45 -11.12 -35.27
C THR A 137 -14.76 -11.60 -34.00
N SER A 138 -14.18 -12.80 -34.02
CA SER A 138 -13.43 -13.35 -32.88
C SER A 138 -12.27 -12.43 -32.50
N LYS A 139 -11.47 -11.95 -33.47
CA LYS A 139 -10.32 -11.08 -33.21
C LYS A 139 -10.72 -9.69 -32.68
N VAL A 140 -11.81 -9.13 -33.17
CA VAL A 140 -12.33 -7.85 -32.65
C VAL A 140 -12.85 -8.02 -31.21
N ASN A 141 -13.50 -9.14 -30.90
CA ASN A 141 -13.91 -9.47 -29.54
C ASN A 141 -12.72 -9.63 -28.61
N GLU A 142 -11.64 -10.30 -29.01
CA GLU A 142 -10.40 -10.40 -28.24
C GLU A 142 -9.81 -9.01 -27.92
N LEU A 143 -9.76 -8.10 -28.89
CA LEU A 143 -9.28 -6.75 -28.69
C LEU A 143 -10.19 -5.94 -27.76
N ARG A 144 -11.50 -6.10 -27.87
CA ARG A 144 -12.47 -5.48 -26.96
C ARG A 144 -12.26 -5.97 -25.53
N ASP A 145 -12.05 -7.24 -25.33
CA ASP A 145 -11.82 -7.84 -24.01
C ASP A 145 -10.50 -7.34 -23.41
N LEU A 146 -9.44 -7.22 -24.20
CA LEU A 146 -8.17 -6.60 -23.78
C LEU A 146 -8.34 -5.13 -23.40
N SER A 147 -9.11 -4.36 -24.17
CA SER A 147 -9.41 -2.96 -23.84
C SER A 147 -10.16 -2.83 -22.52
N ASN A 148 -11.15 -3.68 -22.30
CA ASN A 148 -11.89 -3.71 -21.04
C ASN A 148 -10.99 -4.12 -19.86
N LEU A 149 -10.10 -5.09 -20.06
CA LEU A 149 -9.12 -5.50 -19.05
C LEU A 149 -8.16 -4.37 -18.68
N LEU A 150 -7.68 -3.59 -19.64
CA LEU A 150 -6.83 -2.42 -19.38
C LEU A 150 -7.57 -1.36 -18.56
N LEU A 151 -8.83 -1.12 -18.87
CA LEU A 151 -9.67 -0.19 -18.11
C LEU A 151 -9.88 -0.68 -16.67
N ASP A 152 -10.22 -1.94 -16.50
CA ASP A 152 -10.43 -2.55 -15.18
C ASP A 152 -9.15 -2.51 -14.34
N PHE A 153 -8.00 -2.81 -14.95
CA PHE A 153 -6.71 -2.73 -14.28
C PHE A 153 -6.39 -1.28 -13.86
N SER A 154 -6.66 -0.30 -14.70
CA SER A 154 -6.47 1.11 -14.38
C SER A 154 -7.35 1.55 -13.20
N ILE A 155 -8.62 1.16 -13.20
CA ILE A 155 -9.55 1.46 -12.08
C ILE A 155 -9.10 0.76 -10.80
N ALA A 156 -8.69 -0.50 -10.90
CA ALA A 156 -8.24 -1.27 -9.74
C ALA A 156 -6.91 -0.78 -9.15
N SER A 157 -6.05 -0.17 -9.97
CA SER A 157 -4.74 0.35 -9.57
C SER A 157 -4.76 1.79 -9.10
N SER A 158 -5.83 2.56 -9.40
CA SER A 158 -5.92 3.97 -9.00
C SER A 158 -6.03 4.10 -7.48
N ASP A 159 -5.39 5.12 -6.89
CA ASP A 159 -5.48 5.42 -5.45
C ASP A 159 -6.77 6.18 -5.09
N GLU A 160 -7.69 6.35 -6.04
CA GLU A 160 -8.98 6.98 -5.78
C GLU A 160 -9.77 6.20 -4.74
N ASN A 161 -10.24 6.87 -3.70
CA ASN A 161 -11.12 6.27 -2.71
C ASN A 161 -12.43 5.86 -3.39
N ILE A 162 -12.64 4.54 -3.51
CA ILE A 162 -13.90 4.02 -4.01
C ILE A 162 -14.93 4.18 -2.91
N HIS A 163 -16.01 4.87 -3.24
CA HIS A 163 -17.15 4.94 -2.34
C HIS A 163 -17.85 3.57 -2.33
N LEU A 164 -17.91 2.93 -1.16
CA LEU A 164 -18.74 1.75 -0.95
C LEU A 164 -20.15 2.22 -0.62
N ASP A 165 -21.13 1.46 -1.11
CA ASP A 165 -22.54 1.69 -0.77
C ASP A 165 -22.79 1.43 0.73
N GLU A 166 -23.88 1.96 1.27
CA GLU A 166 -24.26 1.68 2.65
C GLU A 166 -24.42 0.17 2.88
N PRO A 167 -23.97 -0.36 4.05
CA PRO A 167 -24.08 -1.78 4.33
C PRO A 167 -25.51 -2.29 4.19
N SER A 168 -25.73 -3.22 3.27
CA SER A 168 -27.01 -3.88 3.02
C SER A 168 -26.90 -5.39 3.16
N PHE A 169 -28.04 -6.07 3.36
CA PHE A 169 -28.05 -7.52 3.42
C PHE A 169 -27.50 -8.13 2.12
N VAL A 170 -26.71 -9.20 2.25
CA VAL A 170 -26.02 -9.86 1.12
C VAL A 170 -26.98 -10.25 -0.01
N GLU A 171 -28.21 -10.65 0.30
CA GLU A 171 -29.23 -10.94 -0.68
C GLU A 171 -29.52 -9.75 -1.61
N TYR A 172 -29.66 -8.55 -1.04
CA TYR A 172 -29.93 -7.33 -1.81
C TYR A 172 -28.67 -6.76 -2.46
N ALA A 173 -27.51 -6.93 -1.81
CA ALA A 173 -26.25 -6.40 -2.32
C ALA A 173 -25.70 -7.20 -3.50
N ILE A 174 -25.94 -8.51 -3.53
CA ILE A 174 -25.22 -9.45 -4.42
C ILE A 174 -26.19 -10.34 -5.23
N GLY A 175 -27.41 -10.54 -4.75
CA GLY A 175 -28.37 -11.51 -5.33
C GLY A 175 -28.64 -11.29 -6.80
N ASP A 176 -28.83 -10.04 -7.24
CA ASP A 176 -29.09 -9.71 -8.64
C ASP A 176 -27.92 -10.11 -9.55
N TYR A 177 -26.68 -9.89 -9.12
CA TYR A 177 -25.47 -10.27 -9.89
C TYR A 177 -25.31 -11.78 -10.03
N LEU A 178 -25.64 -12.56 -8.98
CA LEU A 178 -25.65 -14.02 -9.06
C LEU A 178 -26.76 -14.53 -9.97
N SER A 179 -27.94 -13.91 -9.92
CA SER A 179 -29.09 -14.26 -10.78
C SER A 179 -28.79 -13.95 -12.25
N GLU A 180 -28.16 -12.81 -12.54
CA GLU A 180 -27.74 -12.45 -13.89
C GLU A 180 -26.67 -13.44 -14.40
N MET A 181 -25.65 -13.74 -13.58
CA MET A 181 -24.63 -14.72 -13.89
C MET A 181 -25.22 -16.11 -14.21
N HIS A 182 -26.13 -16.60 -13.35
CA HIS A 182 -26.86 -17.84 -13.57
C HIS A 182 -27.60 -17.83 -14.92
N THR A 183 -28.31 -16.74 -15.22
CA THR A 183 -29.08 -16.59 -16.47
C THR A 183 -28.17 -16.66 -17.69
N ILE A 184 -27.07 -15.91 -17.70
CA ILE A 184 -26.13 -15.87 -18.84
C ILE A 184 -25.47 -17.24 -19.05
N ILE A 185 -25.02 -17.90 -17.97
CA ILE A 185 -24.37 -19.21 -18.06
C ILE A 185 -25.36 -20.26 -18.59
N SER A 186 -26.59 -20.26 -18.10
CA SER A 186 -27.65 -21.18 -18.55
C SER A 186 -28.03 -20.93 -20.01
N GLN A 187 -28.12 -19.68 -20.47
CA GLN A 187 -28.38 -19.32 -21.87
C GLN A 187 -27.24 -19.79 -22.82
N ASN A 188 -26.02 -19.92 -22.31
CA ASN A 188 -24.88 -20.47 -23.06
C ASN A 188 -24.84 -22.02 -23.04
N GLY A 189 -25.88 -22.67 -22.48
CA GLY A 189 -26.04 -24.13 -22.55
C GLY A 189 -25.44 -24.89 -21.37
N PHE A 190 -24.89 -24.22 -20.36
CA PHE A 190 -24.35 -24.89 -19.19
C PHE A 190 -25.45 -25.24 -18.17
N CYS A 191 -25.31 -26.37 -17.51
CA CYS A 191 -26.11 -26.72 -16.34
C CYS A 191 -25.56 -26.02 -15.10
N VAL A 192 -26.41 -25.28 -14.39
CA VAL A 192 -25.99 -24.52 -13.20
C VAL A 192 -26.74 -25.03 -11.97
N ASN A 193 -26.01 -25.45 -10.95
CA ASN A 193 -26.57 -25.85 -9.66
C ASN A 193 -26.42 -24.70 -8.66
N ILE A 194 -27.54 -24.25 -8.09
CA ILE A 194 -27.64 -23.17 -7.09
C ILE A 194 -28.25 -23.64 -5.77
N ASP A 195 -28.41 -24.93 -5.55
CA ASP A 195 -29.05 -25.51 -4.35
C ASP A 195 -28.27 -25.19 -3.06
N GLY A 196 -26.99 -24.85 -3.19
CA GLY A 196 -26.11 -24.44 -2.08
C GLY A 196 -26.16 -22.94 -1.74
N ILE A 197 -27.05 -22.14 -2.37
CA ILE A 197 -27.16 -20.71 -2.08
C ILE A 197 -28.13 -20.49 -0.91
N TYR A 198 -27.56 -20.02 0.21
CA TYR A 198 -28.31 -19.66 1.42
C TYR A 198 -28.05 -18.21 1.80
N TRP A 199 -29.09 -17.40 1.91
CA TRP A 199 -28.97 -15.99 2.27
C TRP A 199 -28.97 -15.81 3.78
N GLU A 200 -27.80 -15.52 4.32
CA GLU A 200 -27.63 -15.20 5.73
C GLU A 200 -28.00 -13.74 6.02
N LYS A 201 -28.47 -13.46 7.23
CA LYS A 201 -28.80 -12.09 7.68
C LYS A 201 -27.51 -11.31 8.01
N VAL A 202 -26.64 -11.18 7.04
CA VAL A 202 -25.33 -10.54 7.12
C VAL A 202 -25.34 -9.30 6.23
N LYS A 203 -24.73 -8.23 6.66
CA LYS A 203 -24.57 -7.01 5.88
C LYS A 203 -23.16 -6.91 5.32
N VAL A 204 -23.06 -6.44 4.09
CA VAL A 204 -21.80 -6.15 3.41
C VAL A 204 -21.86 -4.77 2.79
N ALA A 205 -20.72 -4.08 2.77
CA ALA A 205 -20.55 -2.84 2.04
C ALA A 205 -19.80 -3.14 0.73
N VAL A 206 -20.44 -2.87 -0.39
CA VAL A 206 -19.92 -3.18 -1.72
C VAL A 206 -20.05 -1.96 -2.63
N ASN A 207 -19.50 -2.04 -3.84
CA ASN A 207 -19.75 -1.07 -4.89
C ASN A 207 -20.33 -1.81 -6.09
N GLY A 208 -21.53 -1.44 -6.51
CA GLY A 208 -22.27 -2.12 -7.57
C GLY A 208 -21.53 -2.18 -8.91
N SER A 209 -20.82 -1.12 -9.28
CA SER A 209 -20.01 -1.10 -10.52
C SER A 209 -18.85 -2.10 -10.47
N LEU A 210 -18.19 -2.25 -9.32
CA LEU A 210 -17.11 -3.22 -9.14
C LEU A 210 -17.65 -4.66 -9.12
N LEU A 211 -18.78 -4.90 -8.46
CA LEU A 211 -19.45 -6.21 -8.46
C LEU A 211 -19.82 -6.64 -9.88
N SER A 212 -20.47 -5.77 -10.66
CA SER A 212 -20.81 -6.06 -12.06
C SER A 212 -19.57 -6.51 -12.86
N ARG A 213 -18.44 -5.86 -12.70
CA ARG A 213 -17.18 -6.23 -13.37
C ARG A 213 -16.63 -7.57 -12.88
N ILE A 214 -16.70 -7.85 -11.58
CA ILE A 214 -16.26 -9.11 -10.99
C ILE A 214 -17.08 -10.27 -11.57
N PHE A 215 -18.41 -10.17 -11.49
CA PHE A 215 -19.29 -11.22 -11.97
C PHE A 215 -19.23 -11.40 -13.49
N SER A 216 -19.10 -10.32 -14.27
CA SER A 216 -18.89 -10.39 -15.72
C SER A 216 -17.59 -11.11 -16.07
N ASN A 217 -16.48 -10.81 -15.38
CA ASN A 217 -15.20 -11.50 -15.59
C ASN A 217 -15.31 -13.00 -15.27
N LEU A 218 -15.97 -13.37 -14.17
CA LEU A 218 -16.16 -14.77 -13.81
C LEU A 218 -17.10 -15.51 -14.77
N THR A 219 -18.19 -14.87 -15.18
CA THR A 219 -19.12 -15.41 -16.19
C THR A 219 -18.40 -15.70 -17.51
N ASN A 220 -17.64 -14.73 -18.01
CA ASN A 220 -16.85 -14.89 -19.23
C ASN A 220 -15.82 -16.05 -19.12
N ASN A 221 -15.16 -16.17 -17.97
CA ASN A 221 -14.24 -17.27 -17.73
C ASN A 221 -14.93 -18.64 -17.78
N ILE A 222 -16.11 -18.78 -17.16
CA ILE A 222 -16.87 -20.02 -17.20
C ILE A 222 -17.29 -20.35 -18.64
N CYS A 223 -17.92 -19.42 -19.35
CA CYS A 223 -18.37 -19.63 -20.72
C CYS A 223 -17.20 -19.99 -21.66
N LYS A 224 -15.99 -19.47 -21.39
CA LYS A 224 -14.81 -19.70 -22.23
C LYS A 224 -14.12 -21.02 -21.93
N TYR A 225 -14.01 -21.41 -20.64
CA TYR A 225 -13.13 -22.49 -20.22
C TYR A 225 -13.83 -23.68 -19.60
N ALA A 226 -15.07 -23.54 -19.14
CA ALA A 226 -15.78 -24.65 -18.51
C ALA A 226 -16.16 -25.74 -19.53
N ASP A 227 -16.31 -26.96 -19.02
CA ASP A 227 -16.86 -28.09 -19.75
C ASP A 227 -18.38 -27.97 -19.76
N ILE A 228 -18.99 -28.02 -20.94
CA ILE A 228 -20.44 -27.83 -21.12
C ILE A 228 -21.24 -29.04 -20.64
N ASP A 229 -20.63 -30.22 -20.62
CA ASP A 229 -21.26 -31.46 -20.18
C ASP A 229 -21.26 -31.62 -18.66
N GLU A 230 -20.57 -30.72 -17.94
CA GLU A 230 -20.45 -30.74 -16.49
C GLU A 230 -21.16 -29.55 -15.84
N GLN A 231 -21.55 -29.72 -14.57
CA GLN A 231 -22.27 -28.67 -13.85
C GLN A 231 -21.34 -27.55 -13.35
N VAL A 232 -21.84 -26.33 -13.47
CA VAL A 232 -21.32 -25.18 -12.72
C VAL A 232 -22.06 -25.13 -11.37
N VAL A 233 -21.32 -25.13 -10.26
CA VAL A 233 -21.91 -25.11 -8.92
C VAL A 233 -21.67 -23.74 -8.29
N MET A 234 -22.73 -23.14 -7.75
CA MET A 234 -22.70 -21.91 -6.97
C MET A 234 -23.24 -22.16 -5.59
N GLU A 235 -22.49 -21.81 -4.58
CA GLU A 235 -22.87 -21.98 -3.18
C GLU A 235 -22.41 -20.80 -2.34
N THR A 236 -23.05 -20.60 -1.18
CA THR A 236 -22.67 -19.56 -0.23
C THR A 236 -22.34 -20.18 1.12
N VAL A 237 -21.34 -19.60 1.79
CA VAL A 237 -20.91 -20.04 3.12
C VAL A 237 -20.74 -18.82 4.02
N TYR A 238 -21.25 -18.89 5.24
CA TYR A 238 -21.02 -17.89 6.26
C TYR A 238 -20.24 -18.49 7.43
N SER A 239 -19.10 -17.94 7.72
CA SER A 239 -18.26 -18.39 8.84
C SER A 239 -17.35 -17.26 9.35
N LYS A 240 -17.18 -17.18 10.66
CA LYS A 240 -16.24 -16.26 11.31
C LYS A 240 -16.34 -14.79 10.84
N ASN A 241 -17.56 -14.27 10.71
CA ASN A 241 -17.80 -12.89 10.24
C ASN A 241 -17.43 -12.63 8.77
N ILE A 242 -17.34 -13.67 7.95
CA ILE A 242 -17.06 -13.59 6.51
C ILE A 242 -18.20 -14.28 5.76
N PHE A 243 -18.79 -13.58 4.81
CA PHE A 243 -19.67 -14.16 3.81
C PHE A 243 -18.84 -14.55 2.59
N GLU A 244 -18.94 -15.79 2.16
CA GLU A 244 -18.18 -16.35 1.05
C GLU A 244 -19.11 -16.86 -0.03
N ILE A 245 -18.85 -16.50 -1.28
CA ILE A 245 -19.48 -17.06 -2.46
C ILE A 245 -18.46 -18.01 -3.09
N CYS A 246 -18.85 -19.26 -3.25
CA CYS A 246 -18.03 -20.29 -3.90
C CYS A 246 -18.65 -20.61 -5.26
N ILE A 247 -17.85 -20.52 -6.31
CA ILE A 247 -18.22 -20.89 -7.67
C ILE A 247 -17.22 -21.93 -8.15
N SER A 248 -17.69 -23.05 -8.66
CA SER A 248 -16.83 -24.09 -9.20
C SER A 248 -17.33 -24.64 -10.53
N ASN A 249 -16.41 -25.02 -11.38
CA ASN A 249 -16.68 -25.66 -12.65
C ASN A 249 -15.55 -26.63 -13.04
N THR A 250 -15.88 -27.65 -13.82
CA THR A 250 -14.88 -28.49 -14.48
C THR A 250 -14.31 -27.76 -15.70
N VAL A 251 -13.00 -27.84 -15.92
CA VAL A 251 -12.30 -27.19 -17.04
C VAL A 251 -12.27 -28.15 -18.23
N CYS A 252 -12.72 -27.68 -19.38
CA CYS A 252 -12.68 -28.45 -20.64
C CYS A 252 -11.22 -28.69 -21.08
N LYS A 253 -10.81 -29.95 -21.26
CA LYS A 253 -9.44 -30.33 -21.60
C LYS A 253 -8.95 -29.73 -22.91
N GLU A 254 -9.80 -29.63 -23.92
CA GLU A 254 -9.45 -29.04 -25.21
C GLU A 254 -9.25 -27.52 -25.12
N LYS A 255 -10.00 -26.85 -24.25
CA LYS A 255 -9.93 -25.39 -24.00
C LYS A 255 -8.82 -25.02 -23.03
N SER A 256 -8.32 -25.94 -22.22
CA SER A 256 -7.19 -25.70 -21.29
C SER A 256 -5.87 -25.36 -21.99
N LEU A 257 -5.74 -25.69 -23.27
CA LEU A 257 -4.63 -25.35 -24.16
C LEU A 257 -4.69 -23.88 -24.67
N LEU A 258 -5.81 -23.20 -24.51
CA LEU A 258 -5.90 -21.79 -24.88
C LEU A 258 -5.07 -20.97 -23.88
N GLU A 259 -4.12 -20.18 -24.38
CA GLU A 259 -3.33 -19.27 -23.56
C GLU A 259 -4.25 -18.33 -22.80
N SER A 260 -4.37 -18.56 -21.49
CA SER A 260 -5.05 -17.64 -20.58
C SER A 260 -4.09 -16.51 -20.21
N THR A 261 -4.45 -15.29 -20.47
CA THR A 261 -3.66 -14.12 -20.04
C THR A 261 -3.59 -13.97 -18.52
N GLY A 262 -4.41 -14.71 -17.77
CA GLY A 262 -4.51 -14.62 -16.31
C GLY A 262 -4.98 -13.26 -15.77
N LEU A 263 -5.16 -12.28 -16.67
CA LEU A 263 -5.49 -10.89 -16.31
C LEU A 263 -6.89 -10.76 -15.71
N GLY A 264 -7.87 -11.53 -16.19
CA GLY A 264 -9.25 -11.47 -15.68
C GLY A 264 -9.36 -11.84 -14.20
N LEU A 265 -8.68 -12.91 -13.77
CA LEU A 265 -8.67 -13.32 -12.35
C LEU A 265 -7.89 -12.34 -11.48
N LYS A 266 -6.78 -11.81 -11.99
CA LYS A 266 -6.01 -10.78 -11.30
C LYS A 266 -6.84 -9.50 -11.10
N ASN A 267 -7.66 -9.12 -12.08
CA ASN A 267 -8.60 -8.02 -11.95
C ASN A 267 -9.65 -8.29 -10.85
N VAL A 268 -10.25 -9.47 -10.84
CA VAL A 268 -11.21 -9.84 -9.80
C VAL A 268 -10.57 -9.72 -8.41
N GLU A 269 -9.31 -10.16 -8.24
CA GLU A 269 -8.58 -10.01 -6.98
C GLU A 269 -8.41 -8.54 -6.59
N LEU A 270 -8.00 -7.68 -7.53
CA LEU A 270 -7.81 -6.26 -7.29
C LEU A 270 -9.13 -5.56 -6.94
N LEU A 271 -10.21 -5.83 -7.69
CA LEU A 271 -11.54 -5.26 -7.44
C LEU A 271 -12.09 -5.69 -6.08
N MET A 272 -11.93 -6.96 -5.70
CA MET A 272 -12.32 -7.45 -4.38
C MET A 272 -11.55 -6.75 -3.25
N ARG A 273 -10.24 -6.56 -3.40
CA ARG A 273 -9.42 -5.81 -2.41
C ARG A 273 -9.90 -4.38 -2.22
N ARG A 274 -10.37 -3.73 -3.28
CA ARG A 274 -10.94 -2.36 -3.23
C ARG A 274 -12.22 -2.29 -2.40
N MET A 275 -12.95 -3.39 -2.29
CA MET A 275 -14.12 -3.53 -1.42
C MET A 275 -13.78 -4.19 -0.06
N HIS A 276 -12.52 -4.16 0.36
CA HIS A 276 -12.02 -4.82 1.58
C HIS A 276 -12.26 -6.32 1.62
N GLY A 277 -12.64 -6.92 0.48
CA GLY A 277 -12.86 -8.34 0.29
C GLY A 277 -11.61 -9.06 -0.20
N ARG A 278 -11.76 -10.35 -0.52
CA ARG A 278 -10.68 -11.18 -1.05
C ARG A 278 -11.22 -12.20 -2.06
N ALA A 279 -10.53 -12.38 -3.18
CA ALA A 279 -10.75 -13.50 -4.08
C ALA A 279 -9.66 -14.55 -3.87
N ILE A 280 -10.03 -15.83 -3.90
CA ILE A 280 -9.13 -16.98 -3.77
C ILE A 280 -9.47 -17.93 -4.91
N TYR A 281 -8.44 -18.43 -5.58
CA TYR A 281 -8.55 -19.35 -6.69
C TYR A 281 -7.83 -20.64 -6.37
N GLU A 282 -8.42 -21.74 -6.72
CA GLU A 282 -7.85 -23.07 -6.53
C GLU A 282 -8.20 -23.94 -7.74
N THR A 283 -7.21 -24.65 -8.26
CA THR A 283 -7.43 -25.68 -9.29
C THR A 283 -7.06 -27.03 -8.66
N LYS A 284 -8.03 -27.95 -8.64
CA LYS A 284 -7.83 -29.31 -8.16
C LYS A 284 -8.23 -30.27 -9.26
N GLU A 285 -7.31 -31.12 -9.68
CA GLU A 285 -7.51 -32.04 -10.81
C GLU A 285 -7.98 -31.29 -12.05
N ASN A 286 -9.24 -31.44 -12.45
CA ASN A 286 -9.85 -30.75 -13.58
C ASN A 286 -10.86 -29.66 -13.16
N SER A 287 -11.04 -29.44 -11.85
CA SER A 287 -12.03 -28.48 -11.34
C SER A 287 -11.36 -27.17 -10.93
N PHE A 288 -11.98 -26.08 -11.33
CA PHE A 288 -11.59 -24.71 -10.95
C PHE A 288 -12.56 -24.15 -9.92
N TYR A 289 -12.02 -23.59 -8.86
CA TYR A 289 -12.77 -23.03 -7.75
C TYR A 289 -12.43 -21.56 -7.57
N VAL A 290 -13.45 -20.75 -7.41
CA VAL A 290 -13.35 -19.33 -7.05
C VAL A 290 -14.10 -19.10 -5.75
N LYS A 291 -13.47 -18.40 -4.80
CA LYS A 291 -14.08 -17.99 -3.53
C LYS A 291 -13.97 -16.48 -3.40
N LEU A 292 -15.11 -15.82 -3.36
CA LEU A 292 -15.24 -14.38 -3.12
C LEU A 292 -15.61 -14.16 -1.65
N ARG A 293 -14.75 -13.52 -0.89
CA ARG A 293 -14.92 -13.27 0.55
C ARG A 293 -15.26 -11.81 0.80
N PHE A 294 -16.37 -11.59 1.47
CA PHE A 294 -16.84 -10.27 1.87
C PHE A 294 -16.84 -10.17 3.41
N PRO A 295 -16.20 -9.14 3.99
CA PRO A 295 -16.27 -8.93 5.43
C PRO A 295 -17.70 -8.52 5.84
N ASN A 296 -18.17 -9.05 6.98
CA ASN A 296 -19.39 -8.58 7.59
C ASN A 296 -19.17 -7.17 8.18
N THR A 297 -20.10 -6.27 7.91
CA THR A 297 -20.06 -4.86 8.33
C THR A 297 -21.14 -4.52 9.37
N ASN A 298 -21.55 -5.52 10.15
CA ASN A 298 -22.52 -5.30 11.25
C ASN A 298 -21.98 -4.37 12.33
#